data_7f7ef0a2789fa62815a9272d282ec5cf
#
_entry.id   7f7ef0a2789fa62815a9272d282ec5cf
#
_cell.length_a   1.000
_cell.length_b   1.000
_cell.length_c   1.000
_cell.angle_alpha   90.00
_cell.angle_beta   90.00
_cell.angle_gamma   90.00
#
_symmetry.space_group_name_H-M   'P 1'
#
loop_
_entity.id
_entity.type
_entity.pdbx_description
1 polymer ?
#
loop_
_entity_poly.entity_id
_entity_poly.type
_entity_poly.pdbx_seq_one_letter_code
_entity_poly.pdbx_strand_id
1 'polypeptide(L)'
;LRLTDLQGGANVGLLAFNFDDRTDRYNMADTLKAQHTAMLTAGNVLMSDMGRALLSITRDDCGWHDAICGTTDAAMITAQYGGLDFQDARNDYQRNGRDGFLVELGRWGLSRRDLVANANFFSKVVPGGEGELTFIEGHSKAGDSIDLRAELNCLVVFNSAPHPLDPATAYPTGEVGFEVRWTGPGGADDPCRNHCPQNARAFENTEAWFAQPEGGPVR
;
A
#
# COMPACT_ATOMS: atom_id res chain seq x y z
N LEU A 1 1.52 -11.98 1.67
CA LEU A 1 0.17 -11.49 1.37
C LEU A 1 -0.02 -11.46 -0.14
N ARG A 2 -1.01 -12.18 -0.65
CA ARG A 2 -1.51 -12.02 -2.02
C ARG A 2 -2.75 -11.15 -1.99
N LEU A 3 -2.84 -10.18 -2.86
CA LEU A 3 -4.04 -9.42 -3.18
C LEU A 3 -4.48 -9.81 -4.59
N THR A 4 -5.77 -9.96 -4.83
CA THR A 4 -6.32 -10.31 -6.15
C THR A 4 -7.50 -9.41 -6.46
N ASP A 5 -7.46 -8.73 -7.60
CA ASP A 5 -8.59 -8.00 -8.15
C ASP A 5 -9.58 -9.02 -8.74
N LEU A 6 -10.76 -9.15 -8.15
CA LEU A 6 -11.71 -10.19 -8.58
C LEU A 6 -12.58 -9.76 -9.77
N GLN A 7 -12.74 -8.47 -10.01
CA GLN A 7 -13.66 -7.93 -11.01
C GLN A 7 -12.98 -7.07 -12.07
N GLY A 8 -11.79 -6.55 -11.80
CA GLY A 8 -11.08 -5.57 -12.60
C GLY A 8 -11.37 -4.13 -12.15
N GLY A 9 -10.36 -3.26 -12.24
CA GLY A 9 -10.46 -1.85 -11.85
C GLY A 9 -10.51 -1.61 -10.34
N ALA A 10 -10.08 -2.56 -9.53
CA ALA A 10 -10.00 -2.37 -8.09
C ALA A 10 -8.96 -1.30 -7.71
N ASN A 11 -9.15 -0.70 -6.53
CA ASN A 11 -8.13 0.06 -5.83
C ASN A 11 -7.91 -0.52 -4.43
N VAL A 12 -6.66 -0.74 -4.05
CA VAL A 12 -6.31 -1.15 -2.68
C VAL A 12 -5.33 -0.15 -2.10
N GLY A 13 -5.84 0.75 -1.29
CA GLY A 13 -5.00 1.61 -0.45
C GLY A 13 -4.36 0.78 0.67
N LEU A 14 -3.05 0.87 0.86
CA LEU A 14 -2.30 0.08 1.83
C LEU A 14 -1.34 0.94 2.64
N LEU A 15 -1.34 0.72 3.96
CA LEU A 15 -0.36 1.21 4.93
C LEU A 15 0.38 0.01 5.53
N ALA A 16 1.67 0.18 5.83
CA ALA A 16 2.48 -0.84 6.47
C ALA A 16 3.30 -0.24 7.62
N PHE A 17 3.36 -0.97 8.72
CA PHE A 17 4.11 -0.62 9.93
C PHE A 17 4.94 -1.83 10.37
N ASN A 18 6.09 -1.59 10.96
CA ASN A 18 6.75 -2.61 11.76
C ASN A 18 5.86 -2.93 12.97
N PHE A 19 5.47 -4.18 13.14
CA PHE A 19 4.57 -4.58 14.21
C PHE A 19 5.19 -4.38 15.61
N ASP A 20 6.49 -4.60 15.72
CA ASP A 20 7.23 -4.55 16.99
C ASP A 20 7.59 -3.11 17.38
N ASP A 21 7.71 -2.21 16.40
CA ASP A 21 7.89 -0.77 16.60
C ASP A 21 7.05 0.02 15.57
N ARG A 22 5.84 0.40 15.93
CA ARG A 22 4.91 1.08 15.02
C ARG A 22 5.28 2.51 14.65
N THR A 23 6.36 3.05 15.24
CA THR A 23 6.95 4.31 14.80
C THR A 23 7.77 4.11 13.51
N ASP A 24 8.25 2.89 13.26
CA ASP A 24 8.94 2.44 12.05
C ASP A 24 7.87 1.99 11.02
N ARG A 25 7.62 2.80 10.03
CA ARG A 25 6.47 2.66 9.13
C ARG A 25 6.80 3.02 7.70
N TYR A 26 5.97 2.56 6.77
CA TYR A 26 6.10 2.86 5.36
C TYR A 26 6.29 4.36 5.12
N ASN A 27 7.34 4.68 4.38
CA ASN A 27 7.66 6.03 3.94
C ASN A 27 7.66 6.08 2.42
N MET A 28 6.67 6.78 1.84
CA MET A 28 6.52 6.92 0.40
C MET A 28 7.74 7.61 -0.21
N ALA A 29 8.19 8.72 0.36
CA ALA A 29 9.30 9.51 -0.18
C ALA A 29 10.61 8.72 -0.21
N ASP A 30 10.93 8.00 0.87
CA ASP A 30 12.14 7.16 0.92
C ASP A 30 12.04 5.97 -0.04
N THR A 31 10.85 5.37 -0.17
CA THR A 31 10.60 4.31 -1.14
C THR A 31 10.84 4.79 -2.57
N LEU A 32 10.18 5.85 -3.01
CA LEU A 32 10.30 6.34 -4.39
C LEU A 32 11.71 6.81 -4.72
N LYS A 33 12.38 7.48 -3.76
CA LYS A 33 13.77 7.89 -3.89
C LYS A 33 14.70 6.69 -4.07
N ALA A 34 14.52 5.64 -3.25
CA ALA A 34 15.37 4.45 -3.30
C ALA A 34 15.13 3.62 -4.56
N GLN A 35 13.88 3.53 -5.01
CA GLN A 35 13.51 2.78 -6.21
C GLN A 35 13.76 3.55 -7.51
N HIS A 36 14.09 4.86 -7.44
CA HIS A 36 14.25 5.76 -8.58
C HIS A 36 13.04 5.75 -9.54
N THR A 37 11.85 5.51 -9.02
CA THR A 37 10.58 5.50 -9.77
C THR A 37 9.43 5.96 -8.90
N ALA A 38 8.44 6.59 -9.52
CA ALA A 38 7.16 6.90 -8.90
C ALA A 38 6.13 5.77 -9.07
N MET A 39 6.46 4.74 -9.85
CA MET A 39 5.55 3.66 -10.22
C MET A 39 6.08 2.35 -9.67
N LEU A 40 5.40 1.82 -8.66
CA LEU A 40 5.79 0.57 -8.01
C LEU A 40 5.38 -0.64 -8.84
N THR A 41 6.25 -1.64 -8.90
CA THR A 41 6.03 -2.92 -9.59
C THR A 41 6.87 -4.03 -8.96
N ALA A 42 6.81 -5.24 -9.51
CA ALA A 42 7.64 -6.37 -9.07
C ALA A 42 9.13 -6.01 -9.02
N GLY A 43 9.80 -6.45 -7.96
CA GLY A 43 11.18 -6.11 -7.64
C GLY A 43 11.33 -4.89 -6.72
N ASN A 44 10.32 -4.01 -6.67
CA ASN A 44 10.36 -2.87 -5.77
C ASN A 44 10.09 -3.27 -4.31
N VAL A 45 10.60 -2.46 -3.39
CA VAL A 45 10.49 -2.66 -1.95
C VAL A 45 9.87 -1.42 -1.31
N LEU A 46 8.80 -1.60 -0.54
CA LEU A 46 8.25 -0.57 0.31
C LEU A 46 9.16 -0.42 1.53
N MET A 47 9.80 0.72 1.63
CA MET A 47 10.76 1.01 2.68
C MET A 47 10.12 1.78 3.83
N SER A 48 10.65 1.56 5.03
CA SER A 48 10.29 2.34 6.20
C SER A 48 11.09 3.64 6.28
N ASP A 49 10.63 4.56 7.13
CA ASP A 49 11.36 5.80 7.49
C ASP A 49 12.68 5.55 8.24
N MET A 50 12.91 4.30 8.70
CA MET A 50 14.19 3.84 9.25
C MET A 50 15.08 3.16 8.19
N GLY A 51 14.69 3.19 6.92
CA GLY A 51 15.44 2.59 5.82
C GLY A 51 15.47 1.06 5.83
N ARG A 52 14.46 0.41 6.41
CA ARG A 52 14.28 -1.04 6.41
C ARG A 52 13.34 -1.47 5.31
N ALA A 53 13.49 -2.69 4.82
CA ALA A 53 12.52 -3.32 3.94
C ALA A 53 11.30 -3.76 4.78
N LEU A 54 10.11 -3.22 4.49
CA LEU A 54 8.86 -3.67 5.11
C LEU A 54 8.19 -4.75 4.26
N LEU A 55 7.91 -4.42 3.01
CA LEU A 55 7.22 -5.31 2.07
C LEU A 55 7.96 -5.30 0.73
N SER A 56 8.22 -6.47 0.17
CA SER A 56 8.75 -6.64 -1.18
C SER A 56 7.63 -7.03 -2.13
N ILE A 57 7.55 -6.39 -3.30
CA ILE A 57 6.63 -6.79 -4.37
C ILE A 57 7.30 -7.93 -5.14
N THR A 58 6.96 -9.19 -4.79
CA THR A 58 7.62 -10.37 -5.36
C THR A 58 6.99 -10.85 -6.66
N ARG A 59 5.72 -10.51 -6.90
CA ARG A 59 4.98 -10.75 -8.13
C ARG A 59 3.98 -9.64 -8.35
N ASP A 60 3.71 -9.34 -9.61
CA ASP A 60 2.80 -8.30 -10.03
C ASP A 60 2.32 -8.57 -11.45
N ASP A 61 1.03 -8.76 -11.63
CA ASP A 61 0.44 -9.08 -12.93
C ASP A 61 0.09 -7.82 -13.74
N CYS A 62 -0.08 -6.65 -13.11
CA CYS A 62 -0.46 -5.42 -13.79
C CYS A 62 0.62 -4.32 -13.79
N GLY A 63 1.49 -4.30 -12.79
CA GLY A 63 2.55 -3.29 -12.67
C GLY A 63 2.07 -1.86 -12.43
N TRP A 64 2.99 -0.95 -12.19
CA TRP A 64 2.76 0.50 -12.10
C TRP A 64 1.66 0.92 -11.12
N HIS A 65 1.88 0.64 -9.85
CA HIS A 65 0.97 1.05 -8.79
C HIS A 65 1.26 2.47 -8.33
N ASP A 66 0.19 3.23 -8.08
CA ASP A 66 0.29 4.59 -7.55
C ASP A 66 0.74 4.59 -6.08
N ALA A 67 1.65 5.47 -5.74
CA ALA A 67 2.06 5.72 -4.36
C ALA A 67 1.98 7.22 -3.98
N ILE A 68 1.42 8.06 -4.86
CA ILE A 68 1.52 9.52 -4.74
C ILE A 68 0.18 10.16 -4.36
N CYS A 69 -0.93 9.65 -4.92
CA CYS A 69 -2.23 10.33 -4.86
C CYS A 69 -2.92 10.24 -3.49
N GLY A 70 -2.44 9.38 -2.59
CA GLY A 70 -3.03 9.23 -1.26
C GLY A 70 -4.37 8.51 -1.31
N THR A 71 -5.35 8.96 -0.50
CA THR A 71 -6.64 8.28 -0.34
C THR A 71 -7.79 9.28 -0.32
N THR A 72 -8.99 8.82 -0.68
CA THR A 72 -10.22 9.62 -0.63
C THR A 72 -10.62 9.98 0.79
N ASP A 73 -11.28 11.13 0.95
CA ASP A 73 -11.99 11.51 2.17
C ASP A 73 -13.50 11.64 1.92
N ALA A 74 -14.26 11.93 2.99
CA ALA A 74 -15.72 12.01 2.91
C ALA A 74 -16.20 13.13 1.97
N ALA A 75 -15.49 14.25 1.89
CA ALA A 75 -15.88 15.36 1.01
C ALA A 75 -15.72 14.98 -0.48
N MET A 76 -14.62 14.28 -0.82
CA MET A 76 -14.38 13.77 -2.17
C MET A 76 -15.46 12.76 -2.59
N ILE A 77 -15.79 11.81 -1.71
CA ILE A 77 -16.82 10.80 -1.98
C ILE A 77 -18.18 11.47 -2.16
N THR A 78 -18.55 12.41 -1.29
CA THR A 78 -19.82 13.14 -1.41
C THR A 78 -19.90 13.95 -2.70
N ALA A 79 -18.82 14.64 -3.06
CA ALA A 79 -18.80 15.47 -4.27
C ALA A 79 -18.94 14.62 -5.55
N GLN A 80 -18.32 13.45 -5.58
CA GLN A 80 -18.26 12.61 -6.78
C GLN A 80 -19.46 11.67 -6.90
N TYR A 81 -19.90 11.05 -5.78
CA TYR A 81 -20.87 9.95 -5.79
C TYR A 81 -22.18 10.26 -5.06
N GLY A 82 -22.29 11.43 -4.43
CA GLY A 82 -23.51 11.86 -3.73
C GLY A 82 -23.59 11.50 -2.25
N GLY A 83 -22.64 10.66 -1.72
CA GLY A 83 -22.49 10.44 -0.29
C GLY A 83 -23.64 9.68 0.38
N LEU A 84 -23.85 8.40 0.06
CA LEU A 84 -24.72 7.52 0.82
C LEU A 84 -24.06 7.12 2.14
N ASP A 85 -24.72 7.42 3.27
CA ASP A 85 -24.24 7.02 4.59
C ASP A 85 -24.76 5.62 5.02
N PHE A 86 -24.28 5.11 6.15
CA PHE A 86 -24.66 3.80 6.65
C PHE A 86 -26.15 3.75 7.08
N GLN A 87 -26.74 4.85 7.50
CA GLN A 87 -28.13 4.87 7.95
C GLN A 87 -29.09 4.69 6.78
N ASP A 88 -28.73 5.28 5.63
CA ASP A 88 -29.52 5.20 4.41
C ASP A 88 -29.29 3.89 3.64
N ALA A 89 -28.03 3.49 3.48
CA ALA A 89 -27.63 2.43 2.56
C ALA A 89 -27.14 1.14 3.24
N ARG A 90 -27.04 1.10 4.59
CA ARG A 90 -26.53 -0.06 5.34
C ARG A 90 -25.13 -0.48 4.84
N ASN A 91 -24.99 -1.73 4.39
CA ASN A 91 -23.72 -2.26 3.90
C ASN A 91 -23.28 -1.68 2.56
N ASP A 92 -24.21 -1.07 1.81
CA ASP A 92 -23.95 -0.44 0.50
C ASP A 92 -23.58 1.04 0.62
N TYR A 93 -23.28 1.54 1.83
CA TYR A 93 -22.85 2.91 2.03
C TYR A 93 -21.51 3.21 1.35
N GLN A 94 -21.33 4.44 0.93
CA GLN A 94 -20.15 4.90 0.20
C GLN A 94 -19.02 5.24 1.17
N ARG A 95 -18.05 4.36 1.27
CA ARG A 95 -16.89 4.50 2.15
C ARG A 95 -15.83 5.40 1.52
N ASN A 96 -15.12 6.12 2.36
CA ASN A 96 -13.87 6.78 1.96
C ASN A 96 -12.67 6.07 2.58
N GLY A 97 -11.52 6.18 1.93
CA GLY A 97 -10.33 5.45 2.37
C GLY A 97 -9.74 5.99 3.67
N ARG A 98 -9.82 7.29 3.91
CA ARG A 98 -9.29 7.93 5.12
C ARG A 98 -9.98 7.43 6.39
N ASP A 99 -11.30 7.42 6.41
CA ASP A 99 -12.04 6.94 7.57
C ASP A 99 -11.88 5.43 7.74
N GLY A 100 -11.82 4.68 6.62
CA GLY A 100 -11.50 3.26 6.63
C GLY A 100 -10.17 2.97 7.31
N PHE A 101 -9.12 3.69 6.94
CA PHE A 101 -7.81 3.59 7.60
C PHE A 101 -7.88 3.96 9.08
N LEU A 102 -8.53 5.06 9.43
CA LEU A 102 -8.60 5.51 10.84
C LEU A 102 -9.33 4.53 11.74
N VAL A 103 -10.37 3.88 11.25
CA VAL A 103 -11.09 2.82 12.00
C VAL A 103 -10.17 1.64 12.28
N GLU A 104 -9.44 1.16 11.27
CA GLU A 104 -8.53 0.02 11.44
C GLU A 104 -7.30 0.39 12.29
N LEU A 105 -6.70 1.56 12.07
CA LEU A 105 -5.59 2.05 12.88
C LEU A 105 -5.98 2.17 14.37
N GLY A 106 -7.19 2.63 14.65
CA GLY A 106 -7.72 2.74 16.01
C GLY A 106 -7.77 1.42 16.77
N ARG A 107 -8.00 0.29 16.10
CA ARG A 107 -7.96 -1.06 16.70
C ARG A 107 -6.58 -1.43 17.24
N TRP A 108 -5.54 -0.81 16.72
CA TRP A 108 -4.14 -1.04 17.10
C TRP A 108 -3.55 0.07 17.96
N GLY A 109 -4.39 1.00 18.48
CA GLY A 109 -3.97 2.13 19.29
C GLY A 109 -3.24 3.21 18.51
N LEU A 110 -3.35 3.20 17.17
CA LEU A 110 -2.86 4.23 16.27
C LEU A 110 -3.95 5.27 15.99
N SER A 111 -3.58 6.41 15.44
CA SER A 111 -4.46 7.56 15.32
C SER A 111 -4.21 8.35 14.02
N ARG A 112 -4.87 9.50 13.90
CA ARG A 112 -4.70 10.39 12.72
C ARG A 112 -3.25 10.78 12.44
N ARG A 113 -2.40 10.92 13.45
CA ARG A 113 -0.96 11.23 13.29
C ARG A 113 -0.17 10.10 12.63
N ASP A 114 -0.75 8.88 12.64
CA ASP A 114 -0.13 7.68 12.08
C ASP A 114 -0.63 7.39 10.67
N LEU A 115 -1.58 8.19 10.18
CA LEU A 115 -2.05 8.15 8.80
C LEU A 115 -1.01 8.83 7.90
N VAL A 116 -0.10 8.04 7.36
CA VAL A 116 0.94 8.46 6.39
C VAL A 116 0.45 8.26 4.96
N ALA A 117 1.27 8.64 3.97
CA ALA A 117 0.98 8.34 2.58
C ALA A 117 0.83 6.82 2.39
N ASN A 118 -0.18 6.40 1.64
CA ASN A 118 -0.45 5.01 1.32
C ASN A 118 0.02 4.65 -0.09
N ALA A 119 0.25 3.36 -0.35
CA ALA A 119 0.32 2.84 -1.71
C ALA A 119 -1.09 2.46 -2.19
N ASN A 120 -1.39 2.68 -3.47
CA ASN A 120 -2.64 2.32 -4.14
C ASN A 120 -2.36 1.19 -5.14
N PHE A 121 -2.51 -0.05 -4.71
CA PHE A 121 -2.35 -1.20 -5.60
C PHE A 121 -3.53 -1.31 -6.57
N PHE A 122 -3.25 -1.87 -7.76
CA PHE A 122 -4.16 -2.00 -8.90
C PHE A 122 -4.53 -0.67 -9.59
N SER A 123 -4.15 0.47 -9.05
CA SER A 123 -4.40 1.78 -9.63
C SER A 123 -3.14 2.37 -10.24
N LYS A 124 -3.25 2.89 -11.44
CA LYS A 124 -2.16 3.52 -12.20
C LYS A 124 -2.46 4.98 -12.47
N VAL A 125 -1.49 5.84 -12.20
CA VAL A 125 -1.49 7.23 -12.64
C VAL A 125 -0.27 7.49 -13.50
N VAL A 126 -0.37 8.40 -14.45
CA VAL A 126 0.75 8.83 -15.26
C VAL A 126 0.91 10.34 -15.19
N PRO A 127 2.13 10.87 -15.07
CA PRO A 127 2.37 12.30 -15.12
C PRO A 127 2.28 12.80 -16.55
N GLY A 128 1.60 13.92 -16.75
CA GLY A 128 1.60 14.65 -18.01
C GLY A 128 2.78 15.64 -18.14
N GLY A 129 2.79 16.38 -19.21
CA GLY A 129 3.90 17.27 -19.56
C GLY A 129 4.11 18.45 -18.61
N GLU A 130 3.06 18.87 -17.89
CA GLU A 130 3.09 19.95 -16.91
C GLU A 130 3.10 19.43 -15.46
N GLY A 131 3.19 18.09 -15.28
CA GLY A 131 3.28 17.46 -13.98
C GLY A 131 1.92 17.07 -13.38
N GLU A 132 0.82 17.29 -14.10
CA GLU A 132 -0.50 16.77 -13.73
C GLU A 132 -0.50 15.25 -13.72
N LEU A 133 -1.30 14.65 -12.83
CA LEU A 133 -1.46 13.20 -12.74
C LEU A 133 -2.79 12.78 -13.36
N THR A 134 -2.73 11.85 -14.30
CA THR A 134 -3.92 11.28 -14.96
C THR A 134 -4.10 9.83 -14.54
N PHE A 135 -5.31 9.49 -14.08
CA PHE A 135 -5.69 8.11 -13.78
C PHE A 135 -5.90 7.31 -15.06
N ILE A 136 -5.43 6.07 -15.05
CA ILE A 136 -5.56 5.15 -16.19
C ILE A 136 -6.65 4.13 -15.89
N GLU A 137 -7.81 4.32 -16.51
CA GLU A 137 -8.94 3.41 -16.39
C GLU A 137 -8.60 2.01 -16.96
N GLY A 138 -9.14 0.96 -16.35
CA GLY A 138 -8.98 -0.41 -16.81
C GLY A 138 -7.54 -0.93 -16.74
N HIS A 139 -6.71 -0.36 -15.86
CA HIS A 139 -5.33 -0.79 -15.67
C HIS A 139 -5.25 -2.22 -15.16
N SER A 140 -5.98 -2.57 -14.11
CA SER A 140 -6.09 -3.93 -13.62
C SER A 140 -7.30 -4.65 -14.24
N LYS A 141 -7.20 -5.96 -14.35
CA LYS A 141 -8.21 -6.86 -14.90
C LYS A 141 -8.63 -7.88 -13.85
N ALA A 142 -9.80 -8.47 -14.04
CA ALA A 142 -10.26 -9.57 -13.20
C ALA A 142 -9.26 -10.73 -13.20
N GLY A 143 -8.81 -11.11 -12.02
CA GLY A 143 -7.81 -12.14 -11.79
C GLY A 143 -6.36 -11.64 -11.64
N ASP A 144 -6.07 -10.38 -11.95
CA ASP A 144 -4.74 -9.83 -11.70
C ASP A 144 -4.42 -9.88 -10.20
N SER A 145 -3.19 -10.24 -9.88
CA SER A 145 -2.74 -10.41 -8.50
C SER A 145 -1.37 -9.82 -8.25
N ILE A 146 -1.15 -9.46 -6.99
CA ILE A 146 0.10 -8.95 -6.46
C ILE A 146 0.50 -9.79 -5.26
N ASP A 147 1.78 -10.17 -5.17
CA ASP A 147 2.37 -10.82 -4.01
C ASP A 147 3.29 -9.86 -3.27
N LEU A 148 2.95 -9.60 -2.02
CA LEU A 148 3.72 -8.80 -1.07
C LEU A 148 4.34 -9.73 -0.03
N ARG A 149 5.66 -9.83 0.02
CA ARG A 149 6.38 -10.55 1.06
C ARG A 149 6.75 -9.59 2.18
N ALA A 150 6.37 -9.93 3.41
CA ALA A 150 6.78 -9.19 4.59
C ALA A 150 8.25 -9.53 4.92
N GLU A 151 9.10 -8.52 5.05
CA GLU A 151 10.51 -8.67 5.41
C GLU A 151 10.74 -8.41 6.91
N LEU A 152 9.75 -7.86 7.59
CA LEU A 152 9.63 -7.68 9.04
C LEU A 152 8.32 -8.29 9.53
N ASN A 153 8.11 -8.36 10.83
CA ASN A 153 6.79 -8.53 11.41
C ASN A 153 5.98 -7.27 11.07
N CYS A 154 5.04 -7.35 10.14
CA CYS A 154 4.32 -6.18 9.66
C CYS A 154 2.87 -6.15 10.15
N LEU A 155 2.42 -4.98 10.62
CA LEU A 155 1.03 -4.61 10.64
C LEU A 155 0.69 -3.99 9.28
N VAL A 156 -0.13 -4.67 8.51
CA VAL A 156 -0.62 -4.19 7.21
C VAL A 156 -2.08 -3.80 7.35
N VAL A 157 -2.40 -2.56 7.00
CA VAL A 157 -3.76 -2.03 7.00
C VAL A 157 -4.12 -1.65 5.57
N PHE A 158 -5.22 -2.18 5.06
CA PHE A 158 -5.66 -1.87 3.70
C PHE A 158 -7.18 -1.70 3.61
N ASN A 159 -7.61 -0.98 2.58
CA ASN A 159 -9.02 -0.81 2.23
C ASN A 159 -9.18 -0.74 0.70
N SER A 160 -10.41 -0.98 0.21
CA SER A 160 -10.78 -0.96 -1.20
C SER A 160 -11.61 0.28 -1.58
N ALA A 161 -11.39 1.42 -0.90
CA ALA A 161 -12.06 2.66 -1.27
C ALA A 161 -11.60 3.14 -2.65
N PRO A 162 -12.43 3.94 -3.37
CA PRO A 162 -12.07 4.46 -4.68
C PRO A 162 -10.76 5.24 -4.68
N HIS A 163 -10.03 5.19 -5.78
CA HIS A 163 -8.83 6.00 -5.97
C HIS A 163 -9.20 7.49 -6.07
N PRO A 164 -8.40 8.43 -5.50
CA PRO A 164 -8.74 9.87 -5.50
C PRO A 164 -8.92 10.50 -6.89
N LEU A 165 -8.27 9.95 -7.91
CA LEU A 165 -8.35 10.44 -9.29
C LEU A 165 -9.19 9.53 -10.21
N ASP A 166 -9.90 8.53 -9.66
CA ASP A 166 -10.79 7.68 -10.47
C ASP A 166 -11.91 8.55 -11.05
N PRO A 167 -12.08 8.62 -12.38
CA PRO A 167 -13.12 9.45 -13.02
C PRO A 167 -14.51 8.81 -13.01
N ALA A 168 -14.66 7.61 -12.46
CA ALA A 168 -15.95 6.89 -12.44
C ALA A 168 -17.04 7.75 -11.80
N THR A 169 -18.22 7.77 -12.44
CA THR A 169 -19.40 8.51 -11.94
C THR A 169 -20.27 7.67 -11.00
N ALA A 170 -20.13 6.35 -11.04
CA ALA A 170 -20.75 5.43 -10.10
C ALA A 170 -19.73 4.96 -9.07
N TYR A 171 -20.14 4.85 -7.79
CA TYR A 171 -19.26 4.35 -6.75
C TYR A 171 -18.78 2.92 -7.08
N PRO A 172 -17.48 2.68 -7.23
CA PRO A 172 -16.99 1.37 -7.62
C PRO A 172 -17.13 0.37 -6.47
N THR A 173 -17.57 -0.84 -6.79
CA THR A 173 -17.76 -1.94 -5.84
C THR A 173 -16.69 -3.02 -5.97
N GLY A 174 -15.49 -2.64 -6.40
CA GLY A 174 -14.39 -3.58 -6.71
C GLY A 174 -14.10 -4.56 -5.57
N GLU A 175 -14.40 -5.83 -5.80
CA GLU A 175 -14.11 -6.90 -4.86
C GLU A 175 -12.64 -7.29 -4.94
N VAL A 176 -11.99 -7.38 -3.78
CA VAL A 176 -10.59 -7.78 -3.66
C VAL A 176 -10.48 -9.01 -2.78
N GLY A 177 -9.91 -10.07 -3.32
CA GLY A 177 -9.50 -11.25 -2.56
C GLY A 177 -8.15 -11.02 -1.88
N PHE A 178 -7.96 -11.60 -0.69
CA PHE A 178 -6.64 -11.64 -0.08
C PHE A 178 -6.33 -13.02 0.49
N GLU A 179 -5.06 -13.38 0.47
CA GLU A 179 -4.56 -14.64 1.03
C GLU A 179 -3.22 -14.39 1.73
N VAL A 180 -3.06 -14.94 2.93
CA VAL A 180 -1.80 -14.88 3.67
C VAL A 180 -1.19 -16.28 3.68
N ARG A 181 0.08 -16.37 3.25
CA ARG A 181 0.85 -17.61 3.24
C ARG A 181 2.18 -17.42 3.94
N TRP A 182 2.68 -18.47 4.55
CA TRP A 182 4.06 -18.50 4.99
C TRP A 182 5.01 -18.62 3.80
N THR A 183 6.06 -17.79 3.82
CA THR A 183 7.21 -17.89 2.91
C THR A 183 8.49 -17.88 3.73
N GLY A 184 9.57 -18.38 3.18
CA GLY A 184 10.90 -18.18 3.76
C GLY A 184 11.37 -16.72 3.59
N PRO A 185 12.39 -16.28 4.35
CA PRO A 185 13.03 -14.99 4.15
C PRO A 185 13.68 -14.90 2.78
N GLY A 186 13.83 -13.67 2.24
CA GLY A 186 14.61 -13.42 1.05
C GLY A 186 16.09 -13.75 1.26
N GLY A 187 16.63 -14.69 0.48
CA GLY A 187 18.05 -15.06 0.53
C GLY A 187 18.98 -14.04 -0.13
N ALA A 188 20.27 -14.36 -0.20
CA ALA A 188 21.27 -13.49 -0.83
C ALA A 188 21.05 -13.32 -2.34
N ASP A 189 20.39 -14.28 -2.99
CA ASP A 189 20.04 -14.30 -4.42
C ASP A 189 18.61 -13.81 -4.71
N ASP A 190 17.92 -13.26 -3.73
CA ASP A 190 16.54 -12.78 -3.85
C ASP A 190 16.44 -11.65 -4.89
N PRO A 191 15.51 -11.75 -5.87
CA PRO A 191 15.37 -10.75 -6.92
C PRO A 191 15.03 -9.34 -6.40
N CYS A 192 14.18 -9.22 -5.36
CA CYS A 192 13.85 -7.92 -4.78
C CYS A 192 15.04 -7.30 -4.05
N ARG A 193 15.81 -8.12 -3.30
CA ARG A 193 17.05 -7.69 -2.64
C ARG A 193 18.06 -7.16 -3.66
N ASN A 194 18.22 -7.86 -4.77
CA ASN A 194 19.24 -7.58 -5.78
C ASN A 194 18.76 -6.64 -6.90
N HIS A 195 17.53 -6.14 -6.82
CA HIS A 195 16.97 -5.24 -7.81
C HIS A 195 17.76 -3.93 -7.93
N CYS A 196 18.22 -3.36 -6.82
CA CYS A 196 19.08 -2.20 -6.77
C CYS A 196 19.90 -2.16 -5.47
N PRO A 197 21.01 -1.39 -5.40
CA PRO A 197 21.83 -1.28 -4.21
C PRO A 197 21.08 -0.78 -2.97
N GLN A 198 20.06 0.05 -3.16
CA GLN A 198 19.24 0.59 -2.07
C GLN A 198 18.39 -0.51 -1.44
N ASN A 199 17.87 -1.45 -2.24
CA ASN A 199 17.17 -2.62 -1.73
C ASN A 199 18.10 -3.51 -0.90
N ALA A 200 19.29 -3.84 -1.43
CA ALA A 200 20.27 -4.65 -0.70
C ALA A 200 20.55 -4.04 0.68
N ARG A 201 20.76 -2.72 0.76
CA ARG A 201 20.97 -2.01 2.02
C ARG A 201 19.74 -2.05 2.94
N ALA A 202 18.52 -1.93 2.39
CA ALA A 202 17.31 -2.02 3.20
C ALA A 202 17.15 -3.41 3.83
N PHE A 203 17.50 -4.48 3.10
CA PHE A 203 17.54 -5.83 3.65
C PHE A 203 18.58 -5.99 4.74
N GLU A 204 19.80 -5.43 4.56
CA GLU A 204 20.84 -5.42 5.59
C GLU A 204 20.38 -4.71 6.87
N ASN A 205 19.68 -3.57 6.75
CA ASN A 205 19.09 -2.85 7.88
C ASN A 205 18.00 -3.68 8.59
N THR A 206 17.24 -4.45 7.84
CA THR A 206 16.22 -5.37 8.37
C THR A 206 16.86 -6.54 9.11
N GLU A 207 17.92 -7.14 8.55
CA GLU A 207 18.71 -8.20 9.20
C GLU A 207 19.36 -7.69 10.50
N ALA A 208 19.90 -6.47 10.48
CA ALA A 208 20.46 -5.83 11.68
C ALA A 208 19.41 -5.57 12.77
N TRP A 209 18.16 -5.30 12.40
CA TRP A 209 17.04 -5.18 13.34
C TRP A 209 16.81 -6.51 14.09
N PHE A 210 16.75 -7.63 13.39
CA PHE A 210 16.56 -8.95 14.00
C PHE A 210 17.78 -9.44 14.79
N ALA A 211 18.97 -8.97 14.45
CA ALA A 211 20.21 -9.32 15.16
C ALA A 211 20.39 -8.56 16.49
N GLN A 212 19.51 -7.59 16.81
CA GLN A 212 19.58 -6.88 18.09
C GLN A 212 19.22 -7.82 19.24
N PRO A 213 20.01 -7.84 20.35
CA PRO A 213 19.64 -8.65 21.51
C PRO A 213 18.28 -8.21 22.07
N GLU A 214 17.45 -9.17 22.45
CA GLU A 214 16.22 -8.89 23.20
C GLU A 214 16.55 -8.05 24.44
N GLY A 215 16.04 -6.83 24.51
CA GLY A 215 16.34 -5.90 25.62
C GLY A 215 17.25 -4.73 25.26
N GLY A 216 17.48 -4.47 23.97
CA GLY A 216 18.07 -3.20 23.53
C GLY A 216 17.28 -2.01 24.08
N PRO A 217 17.91 -0.82 24.26
CA PRO A 217 17.26 0.31 24.94
C PRO A 217 15.95 0.67 24.24
N VAL A 218 14.86 0.58 24.98
CA VAL A 218 13.59 1.22 24.61
C VAL A 218 13.91 2.71 24.48
N ARG A 219 13.93 3.24 23.27
CA ARG A 219 14.11 4.67 23.00
C ARG A 219 12.80 5.41 23.13
#